data_f9386e7259aa5e641bcd874aba619dd4
#
_entry.id   f9386e7259aa5e641bcd874aba619dd4
#
_cell.length_a   1.000
_cell.length_b   1.000
_cell.length_c   1.000
_cell.angle_alpha   90.00
_cell.angle_beta   90.00
_cell.angle_gamma   90.00
#
_symmetry.space_group_name_H-M   'P 1'
#
loop_
_entity.id
_entity.type
_entity.pdbx_description
1 polymer ?
#
loop_
_entity_poly.entity_id
_entity_poly.type
_entity_poly.pdbx_seq_one_letter_code
_entity_poly.pdbx_strand_id
1 'polypeptide(L)'
;MKTTHWLLPLLAAGLFAVAAPGEAGARFVPVEVFLDSPEPVAAWQFELKDRNASMKVVGVENGGSDVFRRAPYYDREAVTRGDAHRIVVADYSLAEESELPSGRVRVATLHLMLDGEADFELNLVTANAADGRPIEAATVSLQETQTREP
;
A
#
# COMPACT_ATOMS: atom_id res chain seq x y z
N MET A 1 35.47 71.78 -27.81
CA MET A 1 35.58 70.32 -28.03
C MET A 1 34.80 69.62 -26.93
N LYS A 2 33.62 69.11 -27.24
CA LYS A 2 32.76 68.37 -26.29
C LYS A 2 32.80 66.92 -26.65
N THR A 3 33.40 66.08 -25.78
CA THR A 3 33.43 64.65 -25.91
C THR A 3 32.23 64.07 -25.15
N THR A 4 31.32 63.51 -25.90
CA THR A 4 30.10 62.84 -25.35
C THR A 4 30.41 61.39 -25.14
N HIS A 5 30.45 60.92 -23.86
CA HIS A 5 30.55 59.53 -23.50
C HIS A 5 29.17 58.89 -23.53
N TRP A 6 28.98 57.91 -24.40
CA TRP A 6 27.82 57.04 -24.40
C TRP A 6 28.06 55.85 -23.49
N LEU A 7 27.31 55.78 -22.41
CA LEU A 7 27.21 54.62 -21.54
C LEU A 7 26.20 53.64 -22.10
N LEU A 8 26.61 52.48 -22.55
CA LEU A 8 25.73 51.36 -22.86
C LEU A 8 25.32 50.64 -21.53
N PRO A 9 24.03 50.36 -21.31
CA PRO A 9 23.65 49.48 -20.22
C PRO A 9 23.84 48.04 -20.63
N LEU A 10 24.64 47.29 -19.82
CA LEU A 10 24.78 45.86 -19.92
C LEU A 10 23.47 45.19 -19.44
N LEU A 11 22.72 44.61 -20.34
CA LEU A 11 21.54 43.76 -20.01
C LEU A 11 22.08 42.40 -19.55
N ALA A 12 22.08 42.13 -18.25
CA ALA A 12 22.33 40.83 -17.69
C ALA A 12 21.07 39.97 -17.88
N ALA A 13 21.10 39.10 -18.89
CA ALA A 13 20.07 38.06 -19.06
C ALA A 13 20.31 36.98 -18.01
N GLY A 14 19.51 37.01 -16.93
CA GLY A 14 19.47 35.93 -15.93
C GLY A 14 18.87 34.69 -16.56
N LEU A 15 19.65 33.64 -16.77
CA LEU A 15 19.17 32.32 -17.11
C LEU A 15 18.51 31.74 -15.84
N PHE A 16 17.18 31.75 -15.76
CA PHE A 16 16.46 30.93 -14.81
C PHE A 16 16.50 29.48 -15.30
N ALA A 17 17.36 28.66 -14.73
CA ALA A 17 17.29 27.23 -14.88
C ALA A 17 16.03 26.75 -14.17
N VAL A 18 14.98 26.46 -14.91
CA VAL A 18 13.82 25.70 -14.43
C VAL A 18 14.33 24.27 -14.21
N ALA A 19 14.53 23.89 -12.95
CA ALA A 19 14.75 22.50 -12.59
C ALA A 19 13.50 21.72 -13.03
N ALA A 20 13.66 20.81 -13.99
CA ALA A 20 12.63 19.85 -14.33
C ALA A 20 12.32 19.04 -13.06
N PRO A 21 11.01 18.80 -12.74
CA PRO A 21 10.68 17.87 -11.68
C PRO A 21 11.30 16.53 -12.06
N GLY A 22 12.23 16.03 -11.23
CA GLY A 22 12.81 14.71 -11.42
C GLY A 22 11.67 13.71 -11.46
N GLU A 23 11.59 12.89 -12.50
CA GLU A 23 10.70 11.74 -12.55
C GLU A 23 11.04 10.89 -11.32
N ALA A 24 10.11 10.82 -10.37
CA ALA A 24 10.22 9.91 -9.25
C ALA A 24 10.17 8.50 -9.85
N GLY A 25 11.31 7.83 -9.95
CA GLY A 25 11.38 6.47 -10.48
C GLY A 25 10.51 5.52 -9.66
N ALA A 26 10.12 4.38 -10.26
CA ALA A 26 9.35 3.36 -9.57
C ALA A 26 10.05 2.95 -8.26
N ARG A 27 9.28 2.86 -7.18
CA ARG A 27 9.77 2.49 -5.85
C ARG A 27 9.05 1.25 -5.33
N PHE A 28 9.78 0.40 -4.61
CA PHE A 28 9.19 -0.74 -3.91
C PHE A 28 8.83 -0.35 -2.49
N VAL A 29 7.59 -0.67 -2.09
CA VAL A 29 7.05 -0.33 -0.78
C VAL A 29 6.35 -1.55 -0.19
N PRO A 30 6.84 -2.08 0.95
CA PRO A 30 6.08 -3.04 1.72
C PRO A 30 4.99 -2.29 2.52
N VAL A 31 3.76 -2.81 2.44
CA VAL A 31 2.60 -2.27 3.14
C VAL A 31 1.99 -3.37 3.99
N GLU A 32 1.87 -3.12 5.28
CA GLU A 32 1.26 -4.03 6.23
C GLU A 32 -0.25 -3.75 6.34
N VAL A 33 -1.05 -4.81 6.28
CA VAL A 33 -2.50 -4.74 6.47
C VAL A 33 -2.84 -5.29 7.85
N PHE A 34 -3.49 -4.46 8.66
CA PHE A 34 -3.96 -4.82 9.98
C PHE A 34 -5.47 -4.94 9.99
N LEU A 35 -5.94 -6.03 10.58
CA LEU A 35 -7.33 -6.23 10.96
C LEU A 35 -7.45 -5.92 12.44
N ASP A 36 -8.45 -5.14 12.83
CA ASP A 36 -8.80 -4.88 14.21
C ASP A 36 -10.21 -5.40 14.47
N SER A 37 -10.33 -6.34 15.39
CA SER A 37 -11.59 -7.02 15.68
C SER A 37 -11.80 -7.19 17.18
N PRO A 38 -13.00 -6.83 17.70
CA PRO A 38 -13.33 -7.05 19.12
C PRO A 38 -13.56 -8.54 19.46
N GLU A 39 -13.74 -9.39 18.45
CA GLU A 39 -14.04 -10.81 18.59
C GLU A 39 -12.99 -11.67 17.85
N PRO A 40 -12.83 -12.96 18.22
CA PRO A 40 -11.96 -13.89 17.51
C PRO A 40 -12.36 -14.05 16.04
N VAL A 41 -11.39 -13.91 15.13
CA VAL A 41 -11.59 -13.95 13.67
C VAL A 41 -11.13 -15.27 13.09
N ALA A 42 -12.04 -15.98 12.43
CA ALA A 42 -11.76 -17.22 11.71
C ALA A 42 -11.53 -17.02 10.21
N ALA A 43 -12.15 -15.99 9.62
CA ALA A 43 -12.01 -15.69 8.19
C ALA A 43 -12.07 -14.19 7.95
N TRP A 44 -11.33 -13.73 6.96
CA TRP A 44 -11.33 -12.32 6.58
C TRP A 44 -11.08 -12.18 5.08
N GLN A 45 -11.57 -11.09 4.52
CA GLN A 45 -11.31 -10.67 3.16
C GLN A 45 -11.28 -9.16 3.08
N PHE A 46 -10.26 -8.62 2.45
CA PHE A 46 -10.16 -7.20 2.14
C PHE A 46 -9.85 -6.96 0.66
N GLU A 47 -10.14 -5.74 0.21
CA GLU A 47 -9.76 -5.23 -1.09
C GLU A 47 -8.86 -4.01 -0.91
N LEU A 48 -7.74 -3.98 -1.61
CA LEU A 48 -6.91 -2.80 -1.80
C LEU A 48 -6.98 -2.37 -3.26
N LYS A 49 -7.24 -1.09 -3.48
CA LYS A 49 -7.26 -0.46 -4.79
C LYS A 49 -6.46 0.84 -4.75
N ASP A 50 -5.75 1.13 -5.82
CA ASP A 50 -5.16 2.43 -6.06
C ASP A 50 -5.96 3.19 -7.12
N ARG A 51 -6.56 4.32 -6.74
CA ARG A 51 -7.39 5.14 -7.65
C ARG A 51 -6.57 5.82 -8.74
N ASN A 52 -5.28 6.03 -8.49
CA ASN A 52 -4.35 6.62 -9.47
C ASN A 52 -3.75 5.58 -10.42
N ALA A 53 -4.01 4.28 -10.21
CA ALA A 53 -3.45 3.18 -10.99
C ALA A 53 -1.91 3.20 -11.10
N SER A 54 -1.24 3.81 -10.13
CA SER A 54 0.22 3.85 -10.02
C SER A 54 0.80 2.64 -9.29
N MET A 55 -0.06 1.86 -8.61
CA MET A 55 0.31 0.66 -7.88
C MET A 55 0.37 -0.57 -8.78
N LYS A 56 1.39 -1.41 -8.54
CA LYS A 56 1.41 -2.81 -8.97
C LYS A 56 1.71 -3.68 -7.76
N VAL A 57 0.90 -4.69 -7.52
CA VAL A 57 1.18 -5.68 -6.48
C VAL A 57 2.17 -6.69 -7.04
N VAL A 58 3.32 -6.85 -6.40
CA VAL A 58 4.39 -7.75 -6.81
C VAL A 58 4.57 -8.96 -5.90
N GLY A 59 3.93 -8.94 -4.73
CA GLY A 59 3.92 -10.06 -3.81
C GLY A 59 2.93 -9.89 -2.67
N VAL A 60 2.49 -11.02 -2.11
CA VAL A 60 1.60 -11.08 -0.94
C VAL A 60 2.16 -12.10 0.03
N GLU A 61 2.39 -11.70 1.27
CA GLU A 61 2.84 -12.54 2.37
C GLU A 61 1.79 -12.58 3.48
N ASN A 62 1.89 -13.59 4.34
CA ASN A 62 1.05 -13.67 5.54
C ASN A 62 1.39 -12.56 6.55
N GLY A 63 0.52 -12.38 7.53
CA GLY A 63 0.70 -11.40 8.59
C GLY A 63 1.57 -11.85 9.77
N GLY A 64 2.00 -13.13 9.79
CA GLY A 64 2.76 -13.70 10.89
C GLY A 64 1.92 -14.21 12.06
N SER A 65 0.59 -14.28 11.92
CA SER A 65 -0.27 -14.96 12.90
C SER A 65 -0.09 -16.47 12.84
N ASP A 66 -0.06 -17.13 14.01
CA ASP A 66 0.13 -18.57 14.12
C ASP A 66 -1.01 -19.39 13.49
N VAL A 67 -2.18 -18.82 13.35
CA VAL A 67 -3.36 -19.48 12.75
C VAL A 67 -3.52 -19.21 11.26
N PHE A 68 -2.90 -18.14 10.73
CA PHE A 68 -2.86 -17.77 9.32
C PHE A 68 -1.43 -17.90 8.79
N ARG A 69 -0.85 -19.11 8.84
CA ARG A 69 0.59 -19.36 8.57
C ARG A 69 0.97 -19.35 7.10
N ARG A 70 0.02 -19.62 6.23
CA ARG A 70 0.24 -19.68 4.78
C ARG A 70 0.07 -18.30 4.16
N ALA A 71 0.65 -18.11 2.97
CA ALA A 71 0.32 -16.94 2.18
C ALA A 71 -1.19 -16.89 1.92
N PRO A 72 -1.84 -15.73 2.09
CA PRO A 72 -3.27 -15.58 1.83
C PRO A 72 -3.64 -15.92 0.40
N TYR A 73 -4.92 -16.13 0.15
CA TYR A 73 -5.47 -16.30 -1.20
C TYR A 73 -5.57 -14.95 -1.90
N TYR A 74 -5.13 -14.89 -3.15
CA TYR A 74 -5.23 -13.71 -4.03
C TYR A 74 -5.11 -14.12 -5.49
N ASP A 75 -5.44 -13.22 -6.41
CA ASP A 75 -5.27 -13.45 -7.86
C ASP A 75 -3.77 -13.39 -8.24
N ARG A 76 -3.15 -14.56 -8.28
CA ARG A 76 -1.73 -14.72 -8.62
C ARG A 76 -1.45 -14.39 -10.08
N GLU A 77 -2.41 -14.61 -10.97
CA GLU A 77 -2.23 -14.33 -12.40
C GLU A 77 -2.18 -12.83 -12.66
N ALA A 78 -3.03 -12.02 -11.99
CA ALA A 78 -2.99 -10.57 -12.07
C ALA A 78 -1.64 -10.02 -11.57
N VAL A 79 -1.13 -10.55 -10.45
CA VAL A 79 0.21 -10.19 -9.94
C VAL A 79 1.30 -10.55 -10.94
N THR A 80 1.27 -11.74 -11.53
CA THR A 80 2.27 -12.19 -12.51
C THR A 80 2.25 -11.36 -13.79
N ARG A 81 1.07 -10.96 -14.28
CA ARG A 81 0.94 -10.05 -15.44
C ARG A 81 1.39 -8.62 -15.14
N GLY A 82 1.46 -8.23 -13.86
CA GLY A 82 1.85 -6.89 -13.45
C GLY A 82 0.78 -5.82 -13.70
N ASP A 83 -0.49 -6.22 -13.74
CA ASP A 83 -1.64 -5.34 -13.93
C ASP A 83 -2.50 -5.17 -12.65
N ALA A 84 -2.00 -5.67 -11.52
CA ALA A 84 -2.71 -5.65 -10.25
C ALA A 84 -2.64 -4.29 -9.54
N HIS A 85 -3.39 -3.31 -10.01
CA HIS A 85 -3.66 -2.04 -9.31
C HIS A 85 -4.92 -2.10 -8.43
N ARG A 86 -5.51 -3.28 -8.34
CA ARG A 86 -6.60 -3.67 -7.44
C ARG A 86 -6.39 -5.13 -7.07
N ILE A 87 -6.45 -5.45 -5.79
CA ILE A 87 -6.29 -6.82 -5.32
C ILE A 87 -7.29 -7.13 -4.21
N VAL A 88 -7.88 -8.32 -4.28
CA VAL A 88 -8.65 -8.92 -3.20
C VAL A 88 -7.77 -9.97 -2.54
N VAL A 89 -7.70 -9.93 -1.22
CA VAL A 89 -6.90 -10.86 -0.41
C VAL A 89 -7.80 -11.43 0.67
N ALA A 90 -7.73 -12.74 0.86
CA ALA A 90 -8.56 -13.45 1.83
C ALA A 90 -7.79 -14.59 2.48
N ASP A 91 -8.15 -14.92 3.71
CA ASP A 91 -7.68 -16.14 4.37
C ASP A 91 -8.71 -16.63 5.38
N TYR A 92 -8.53 -17.88 5.81
CA TYR A 92 -9.35 -18.50 6.85
C TYR A 92 -8.54 -19.50 7.66
N SER A 93 -9.01 -19.74 8.88
CA SER A 93 -8.48 -20.75 9.77
C SER A 93 -9.60 -21.63 10.31
N LEU A 94 -9.32 -22.92 10.44
CA LEU A 94 -10.18 -23.91 11.10
C LEU A 94 -9.70 -24.24 12.53
N ALA A 95 -8.87 -23.37 13.09
CA ALA A 95 -8.44 -23.49 14.48
C ALA A 95 -9.63 -23.32 15.44
N GLU A 96 -9.48 -23.84 16.65
CA GLU A 96 -10.47 -23.64 17.71
C GLU A 96 -10.62 -22.15 18.03
N GLU A 97 -11.82 -21.72 18.41
CA GLU A 97 -12.13 -20.30 18.68
C GLU A 97 -11.14 -19.67 19.68
N SER A 98 -10.68 -20.43 20.68
CA SER A 98 -9.72 -19.99 21.69
C SER A 98 -8.32 -19.68 21.14
N GLU A 99 -8.01 -20.18 19.94
CA GLU A 99 -6.71 -19.96 19.26
C GLU A 99 -6.80 -18.82 18.24
N LEU A 100 -8.02 -18.38 17.87
CA LEU A 100 -8.24 -17.34 16.89
C LEU A 100 -7.85 -15.95 17.43
N PRO A 101 -7.25 -15.08 16.60
CA PRO A 101 -6.84 -13.77 17.04
C PRO A 101 -8.03 -12.81 17.18
N SER A 102 -7.93 -11.92 18.17
CA SER A 102 -8.78 -10.73 18.33
C SER A 102 -7.93 -9.50 18.58
N GLY A 103 -8.51 -8.31 18.59
CA GLY A 103 -7.78 -7.06 18.64
C GLY A 103 -7.07 -6.75 17.33
N ARG A 104 -5.98 -6.00 17.40
CA ARG A 104 -5.19 -5.60 16.23
C ARG A 104 -4.21 -6.70 15.85
N VAL A 105 -4.38 -7.27 14.67
CA VAL A 105 -3.51 -8.32 14.13
C VAL A 105 -3.08 -7.98 12.70
N ARG A 106 -1.81 -8.14 12.38
CA ARG A 106 -1.34 -8.06 10.99
C ARG A 106 -1.79 -9.32 10.25
N VAL A 107 -2.58 -9.14 9.19
CA VAL A 107 -3.15 -10.25 8.40
C VAL A 107 -2.42 -10.49 7.10
N ALA A 108 -1.77 -9.46 6.54
CA ALA A 108 -0.99 -9.59 5.31
C ALA A 108 0.13 -8.54 5.24
N THR A 109 1.15 -8.82 4.45
CA THR A 109 2.10 -7.83 3.94
C THR A 109 2.02 -7.85 2.42
N LEU A 110 1.75 -6.69 1.82
CA LEU A 110 1.71 -6.50 0.37
C LEU A 110 3.00 -5.82 -0.07
N HIS A 111 3.66 -6.42 -1.05
CA HIS A 111 4.81 -5.80 -1.70
C HIS A 111 4.33 -5.05 -2.93
N LEU A 112 4.47 -3.74 -2.92
CA LEU A 112 3.98 -2.86 -3.96
C LEU A 112 5.15 -2.27 -4.74
N MET A 113 4.97 -2.12 -6.04
CA MET A 113 5.77 -1.24 -6.88
C MET A 113 4.91 -0.04 -7.23
N LEU A 114 5.35 1.15 -6.85
CA LEU A 114 4.65 2.40 -7.11
C LEU A 114 5.38 3.20 -8.17
N ASP A 115 4.66 3.59 -9.22
CA ASP A 115 5.12 4.48 -10.28
C ASP A 115 4.32 5.79 -10.21
N GLY A 116 4.73 6.66 -9.32
CA GLY A 116 4.01 7.88 -8.95
C GLY A 116 3.38 7.83 -7.56
N GLU A 117 2.45 8.75 -7.30
CA GLU A 117 1.70 8.82 -6.06
C GLU A 117 0.48 7.89 -6.10
N ALA A 118 0.37 7.02 -5.11
CA ALA A 118 -0.78 6.16 -4.93
C ALA A 118 -1.87 6.85 -4.10
N ASP A 119 -3.13 6.60 -4.45
CA ASP A 119 -4.32 6.98 -3.67
C ASP A 119 -5.05 5.70 -3.27
N PHE A 120 -4.66 5.16 -2.12
CA PHE A 120 -5.15 3.88 -1.64
C PHE A 120 -6.58 3.96 -1.09
N GLU A 121 -7.39 3.03 -1.56
CA GLU A 121 -8.69 2.69 -1.01
C GLU A 121 -8.65 1.27 -0.47
N LEU A 122 -8.81 1.12 0.85
CA LEU A 122 -8.82 -0.17 1.54
C LEU A 122 -10.20 -0.43 2.10
N ASN A 123 -10.80 -1.57 1.72
CA ASN A 123 -12.12 -1.98 2.16
C ASN A 123 -12.06 -3.36 2.82
N LEU A 124 -12.62 -3.49 4.02
CA LEU A 124 -12.93 -4.79 4.60
C LEU A 124 -14.20 -5.33 3.93
N VAL A 125 -14.06 -6.44 3.20
CA VAL A 125 -15.20 -7.08 2.54
C VAL A 125 -15.98 -7.91 3.56
N THR A 126 -15.26 -8.68 4.39
CA THR A 126 -15.86 -9.43 5.50
C THR A 126 -14.81 -9.80 6.54
N ALA A 127 -15.26 -9.93 7.78
CA ALA A 127 -14.56 -10.65 8.85
C ALA A 127 -15.60 -11.52 9.55
N ASN A 128 -15.28 -12.79 9.79
CA ASN A 128 -16.22 -13.77 10.32
C ASN A 128 -15.64 -14.49 11.53
N ALA A 129 -16.50 -14.74 12.51
CA ALA A 129 -16.22 -15.61 13.65
C ALA A 129 -16.20 -17.10 13.24
N ALA A 130 -15.79 -17.98 14.16
CA ALA A 130 -15.70 -19.42 13.90
C ALA A 130 -17.02 -20.07 13.50
N ASP A 131 -18.14 -19.53 13.95
CA ASP A 131 -19.50 -19.98 13.59
C ASP A 131 -20.00 -19.44 12.23
N GLY A 132 -19.15 -18.67 11.53
CA GLY A 132 -19.48 -18.05 10.24
C GLY A 132 -20.25 -16.73 10.35
N ARG A 133 -20.55 -16.25 11.55
CA ARG A 133 -21.26 -14.99 11.78
C ARG A 133 -20.34 -13.81 11.42
N PRO A 134 -20.81 -12.81 10.66
CA PRO A 134 -20.02 -11.61 10.38
C PRO A 134 -19.76 -10.78 11.65
N ILE A 135 -18.56 -10.20 11.74
CA ILE A 135 -18.12 -9.31 12.82
C ILE A 135 -18.21 -7.88 12.29
N GLU A 136 -19.38 -7.26 12.46
CA GLU A 136 -19.69 -5.93 11.90
C GLU A 136 -18.77 -4.80 12.41
N ALA A 137 -18.22 -4.94 13.63
CA ALA A 137 -17.35 -3.95 14.24
C ALA A 137 -15.87 -4.10 13.83
N ALA A 138 -15.52 -5.10 13.02
CA ALA A 138 -14.16 -5.29 12.53
C ALA A 138 -13.80 -4.21 11.52
N THR A 139 -12.52 -3.79 11.53
CA THR A 139 -11.98 -2.78 10.61
C THR A 139 -10.64 -3.21 10.05
N VAL A 140 -10.23 -2.62 8.93
CA VAL A 140 -8.89 -2.80 8.36
C VAL A 140 -8.16 -1.46 8.23
N SER A 141 -6.84 -1.51 8.34
CA SER A 141 -5.98 -0.34 8.16
C SER A 141 -4.67 -0.72 7.47
N LEU A 142 -4.07 0.26 6.77
CA LEU A 142 -2.76 0.14 6.13
C LEU A 142 -1.70 0.84 6.97
N GLN A 143 -0.50 0.26 6.96
CA GLN A 143 0.70 0.89 7.49
C GLN A 143 1.86 0.63 6.51
N GLU A 144 2.44 1.70 5.98
CA GLU A 144 3.69 1.58 5.23
C GLU A 144 4.82 1.22 6.19
N THR A 145 5.56 0.18 5.87
CA THR A 145 6.77 -0.15 6.62
C THR A 145 7.86 0.82 6.16
N GLN A 146 8.28 1.72 7.04
CA GLN A 146 9.44 2.54 6.76
C GLN A 146 10.67 1.63 6.65
N THR A 147 11.20 1.48 5.44
CA THR A 147 12.51 0.88 5.26
C THR A 147 13.51 1.76 6.00
N ARG A 148 13.98 1.29 7.15
CA ARG A 148 15.08 1.95 7.85
C ARG A 148 16.30 1.83 6.93
N GLU A 149 16.67 2.92 6.27
CA GLU A 149 17.97 2.96 5.60
C GLU A 149 19.08 2.66 6.63
N PRO A 150 20.06 1.83 6.25
CA PRO A 150 21.18 1.45 7.13
C PRO A 150 22.10 2.63 7.45
#